data_28956a482e60cd822fb4cec0bb4df0a9
#
_entry.id   28956a482e60cd822fb4cec0bb4df0a9
#
_cell.length_a   1.000
_cell.length_b   1.000
_cell.length_c   1.000
_cell.angle_alpha   90.00
_cell.angle_beta   90.00
_cell.angle_gamma   90.00
#
_symmetry.space_group_name_H-M   'P 1'
#
loop_
_entity.id
_entity.type
_entity.pdbx_description
1 polymer ?
#
loop_
_entity_poly.entity_id
_entity_poly.type
_entity_poly.pdbx_seq_one_letter_code
_entity_poly.pdbx_strand_id
1 'polypeptide(L)'
;MVTGNVTGAASISERPARAMSFLPAGDFVVADLEYTTWPGAMVRGWSDPGEFREIVQIGAVRVAHGDSLCETDALSFLVRPTLNPVLSDYFMALTGITSDDVAEHGTTLESALQDFVAFTDGLPVLTHGGDDRVIVAECARKSLTNPMDETTWQDIRPPFEAYTGRKMMSSDLPAHFGLPDQGRSHDALADSRALLRVLAHLQEAGKLAS
;
A
#
# COMPACT_ATOMS: atom_id res chain seq x y z
N MET A 1 -66.68 12.89 -5.36
CA MET A 1 -65.95 11.79 -4.75
C MET A 1 -64.94 11.31 -5.77
N VAL A 2 -63.67 11.67 -5.59
CA VAL A 2 -62.56 11.17 -6.39
C VAL A 2 -61.54 10.62 -5.41
N THR A 3 -61.43 9.31 -5.39
CA THR A 3 -60.47 8.56 -4.54
C THR A 3 -59.10 8.63 -5.17
N GLY A 4 -58.18 9.33 -4.49
CA GLY A 4 -56.76 9.39 -4.85
C GLY A 4 -56.06 8.05 -4.57
N ASN A 5 -55.44 7.51 -5.61
CA ASN A 5 -54.65 6.32 -5.55
C ASN A 5 -53.22 6.71 -5.09
N VAL A 6 -52.81 6.29 -3.91
CA VAL A 6 -51.44 6.45 -3.42
C VAL A 6 -50.63 5.34 -4.03
N THR A 7 -49.81 5.66 -5.03
CA THR A 7 -48.83 4.77 -5.59
C THR A 7 -47.70 4.56 -4.58
N GLY A 8 -47.54 3.32 -4.13
CA GLY A 8 -46.45 2.92 -3.23
C GLY A 8 -45.08 3.12 -3.88
N ALA A 9 -44.23 3.79 -3.14
CA ALA A 9 -42.78 3.85 -3.47
C ALA A 9 -42.20 2.45 -3.38
N ALA A 10 -41.73 1.95 -4.51
CA ALA A 10 -40.95 0.72 -4.54
C ALA A 10 -39.60 0.97 -3.81
N SER A 11 -39.39 0.26 -2.71
CA SER A 11 -38.09 0.22 -2.04
C SER A 11 -37.10 -0.38 -3.02
N ILE A 12 -36.09 0.40 -3.38
CA ILE A 12 -34.91 -0.12 -4.08
C ILE A 12 -34.23 -1.05 -3.10
N SER A 13 -34.41 -2.35 -3.28
CA SER A 13 -33.64 -3.38 -2.58
C SER A 13 -32.18 -3.20 -2.97
N GLU A 14 -31.37 -2.62 -2.08
CA GLU A 14 -29.91 -2.62 -2.24
C GLU A 14 -29.47 -4.09 -2.33
N ARG A 15 -29.04 -4.51 -3.51
CA ARG A 15 -28.33 -5.78 -3.66
C ARG A 15 -27.13 -5.73 -2.73
N PRO A 16 -26.93 -6.71 -1.86
CA PRO A 16 -25.71 -6.75 -1.04
C PRO A 16 -24.52 -6.67 -1.98
N ALA A 17 -23.61 -5.73 -1.70
CA ALA A 17 -22.40 -5.58 -2.48
C ALA A 17 -21.68 -6.93 -2.48
N ARG A 18 -21.34 -7.44 -3.68
CA ARG A 18 -20.65 -8.72 -3.81
C ARG A 18 -19.32 -8.62 -3.06
N ALA A 19 -19.02 -9.60 -2.22
CA ALA A 19 -17.74 -9.68 -1.54
C ALA A 19 -16.58 -9.57 -2.54
N MET A 20 -15.55 -8.82 -2.17
CA MET A 20 -14.32 -8.74 -2.95
C MET A 20 -13.58 -10.08 -2.89
N SER A 21 -12.98 -10.52 -3.98
CA SER A 21 -12.20 -11.74 -4.06
C SER A 21 -10.85 -11.41 -4.69
N PHE A 22 -9.86 -11.18 -3.87
CA PHE A 22 -8.50 -10.89 -4.30
C PHE A 22 -7.44 -11.37 -3.31
N LEU A 23 -7.83 -11.86 -2.13
CA LEU A 23 -6.85 -12.39 -1.20
C LEU A 23 -6.23 -13.69 -1.75
N PRO A 24 -4.91 -13.89 -1.57
CA PRO A 24 -4.28 -15.17 -1.82
C PRO A 24 -4.92 -16.28 -0.97
N ALA A 25 -4.93 -17.51 -1.47
CA ALA A 25 -5.51 -18.66 -0.75
C ALA A 25 -4.71 -19.10 0.49
N GLY A 26 -3.48 -18.63 0.65
CA GLY A 26 -2.59 -18.92 1.78
C GLY A 26 -1.98 -17.64 2.34
N ASP A 27 -0.94 -17.80 3.12
CA ASP A 27 -0.20 -16.69 3.70
C ASP A 27 0.32 -15.72 2.63
N PHE A 28 0.49 -14.48 2.99
CA PHE A 28 0.92 -13.42 2.08
C PHE A 28 1.67 -12.31 2.83
N VAL A 29 2.23 -11.39 2.08
CA VAL A 29 2.86 -10.18 2.61
C VAL A 29 2.02 -8.97 2.23
N VAL A 30 1.85 -8.03 3.14
CA VAL A 30 1.35 -6.68 2.84
C VAL A 30 2.54 -5.75 2.92
N ALA A 31 2.76 -4.94 1.90
CA ALA A 31 3.90 -4.02 1.83
C ALA A 31 3.48 -2.63 1.36
N ASP A 32 4.28 -1.66 1.75
CA ASP A 32 4.21 -0.27 1.33
C ASP A 32 5.61 0.31 1.17
N LEU A 33 5.76 1.33 0.31
CA LEU A 33 7.02 2.01 0.04
C LEU A 33 6.88 3.51 0.22
N GLU A 34 7.85 4.11 0.93
CA GLU A 34 8.05 5.55 0.83
C GLU A 34 9.17 5.87 -0.16
N TYR A 35 8.96 6.82 -1.03
CA TYR A 35 9.92 7.23 -2.04
C TYR A 35 9.98 8.74 -2.21
N THR A 36 11.12 9.23 -2.66
CA THR A 36 11.38 10.67 -2.82
C THR A 36 10.26 11.37 -3.59
N THR A 37 9.79 12.47 -3.02
CA THR A 37 8.69 13.25 -3.61
C THR A 37 8.82 14.75 -3.30
N TRP A 38 8.08 15.57 -4.03
CA TRP A 38 8.06 17.02 -3.95
C TRP A 38 6.63 17.56 -4.02
N PRO A 39 6.38 18.84 -3.67
CA PRO A 39 5.05 19.42 -3.82
C PRO A 39 4.50 19.25 -5.24
N GLY A 40 3.35 18.58 -5.38
CA GLY A 40 2.68 18.34 -6.65
C GLY A 40 3.30 17.26 -7.54
N ALA A 41 4.37 16.57 -7.13
CA ALA A 41 5.02 15.51 -7.92
C ALA A 41 4.05 14.39 -8.33
N MET A 42 3.17 13.98 -7.42
CA MET A 42 2.16 12.97 -7.74
C MET A 42 1.23 13.38 -8.88
N VAL A 43 0.78 14.65 -8.92
CA VAL A 43 -0.14 15.14 -9.95
C VAL A 43 0.54 15.19 -11.32
N ARG A 44 1.81 15.57 -11.37
CA ARG A 44 2.59 15.63 -12.62
C ARG A 44 3.34 14.34 -12.95
N GLY A 45 3.19 13.28 -12.12
CA GLY A 45 3.81 11.98 -12.35
C GLY A 45 5.34 12.00 -12.27
N TRP A 46 5.91 12.83 -11.38
CA TRP A 46 7.38 12.99 -11.22
C TRP A 46 8.08 13.33 -12.54
N SER A 47 7.50 14.23 -13.34
CA SER A 47 8.01 14.59 -14.68
C SER A 47 8.98 15.77 -14.69
N ASP A 48 9.14 16.48 -13.59
CA ASP A 48 10.09 17.59 -13.52
C ASP A 48 11.55 17.10 -13.51
N PRO A 49 12.48 17.86 -14.06
CA PRO A 49 13.89 17.48 -14.09
C PRO A 49 14.44 17.19 -12.68
N GLY A 50 15.04 16.03 -12.50
CA GLY A 50 15.59 15.59 -11.21
C GLY A 50 14.59 14.95 -10.26
N GLU A 51 13.32 14.97 -10.57
CA GLU A 51 12.30 14.25 -9.79
C GLU A 51 12.28 12.76 -10.15
N PHE A 52 13.01 11.97 -9.41
CA PHE A 52 12.98 10.51 -9.53
C PHE A 52 12.34 9.91 -8.28
N ARG A 53 11.48 8.93 -8.45
CA ARG A 53 11.05 8.10 -7.32
C ARG A 53 12.20 7.17 -6.95
N GLU A 54 12.89 7.49 -5.85
CA GLU A 54 13.88 6.63 -5.23
C GLU A 54 13.32 6.14 -3.90
N ILE A 55 13.38 4.85 -3.67
CA ILE A 55 12.88 4.23 -2.43
C ILE A 55 13.69 4.75 -1.26
N VAL A 56 13.01 5.18 -0.21
CA VAL A 56 13.58 5.69 1.05
C VAL A 56 13.21 4.79 2.22
N GLN A 57 12.05 4.15 2.20
CA GLN A 57 11.65 3.17 3.20
C GLN A 57 10.92 2.01 2.54
N ILE A 58 11.17 0.81 3.01
CA ILE A 58 10.36 -0.39 2.74
C ILE A 58 9.76 -0.83 4.05
N GLY A 59 8.43 -0.97 4.11
CA GLY A 59 7.71 -1.52 5.24
C GLY A 59 6.85 -2.69 4.80
N ALA A 60 6.87 -3.79 5.55
CA ALA A 60 6.09 -4.96 5.20
C ALA A 60 5.69 -5.76 6.45
N VAL A 61 4.57 -6.45 6.35
CA VAL A 61 4.11 -7.42 7.34
C VAL A 61 3.82 -8.75 6.68
N ARG A 62 4.24 -9.85 7.29
CA ARG A 62 3.86 -11.20 6.88
C ARG A 62 2.54 -11.55 7.56
N VAL A 63 1.60 -12.11 6.83
CA VAL A 63 0.25 -12.35 7.27
C VAL A 63 -0.09 -13.83 7.16
N ALA A 64 -0.46 -14.44 8.27
CA ALA A 64 -1.11 -15.76 8.26
C ALA A 64 -2.57 -15.61 7.83
N HIS A 65 -2.96 -16.37 6.80
CA HIS A 65 -4.33 -16.38 6.28
C HIS A 65 -5.08 -17.62 6.78
N GLY A 66 -5.88 -17.42 7.82
CA GLY A 66 -6.76 -18.42 8.42
C GLY A 66 -8.19 -17.89 8.59
N ASP A 67 -8.86 -18.31 9.65
CA ASP A 67 -10.18 -17.79 10.04
C ASP A 67 -10.13 -16.26 10.28
N SER A 68 -8.96 -15.75 10.63
CA SER A 68 -8.64 -14.32 10.71
C SER A 68 -7.26 -14.04 10.12
N LEU A 69 -7.07 -12.82 9.59
CA LEU A 69 -5.77 -12.36 9.13
C LEU A 69 -4.94 -11.88 10.32
N CYS A 70 -3.76 -12.46 10.51
CA CYS A 70 -2.88 -12.15 11.65
C CYS A 70 -1.48 -11.81 11.18
N GLU A 71 -0.91 -10.69 11.68
CA GLU A 71 0.52 -10.37 11.52
C GLU A 71 1.35 -11.44 12.24
N THR A 72 2.31 -12.05 11.55
CA THR A 72 3.22 -13.06 12.10
C THR A 72 4.66 -12.57 12.17
N ASP A 73 5.02 -11.63 11.31
CA ASP A 73 6.35 -11.03 11.25
C ASP A 73 6.27 -9.65 10.59
N ALA A 74 7.25 -8.80 10.83
CA ALA A 74 7.29 -7.46 10.27
C ALA A 74 8.72 -7.05 9.91
N LEU A 75 8.83 -6.20 8.88
CA LEU A 75 10.08 -5.68 8.38
C LEU A 75 9.94 -4.18 8.13
N SER A 76 10.94 -3.43 8.54
CA SER A 76 11.07 -2.01 8.18
C SER A 76 12.54 -1.64 8.11
N PHE A 77 12.94 -1.01 7.02
CA PHE A 77 14.28 -0.44 6.91
C PHE A 77 14.30 0.78 5.98
N LEU A 78 15.26 1.65 6.23
CA LEU A 78 15.54 2.81 5.40
C LEU A 78 16.48 2.42 4.25
N VAL A 79 16.23 3.02 3.09
CA VAL A 79 17.04 2.86 1.89
C VAL A 79 17.65 4.21 1.55
N ARG A 80 18.95 4.21 1.23
CA ARG A 80 19.67 5.44 0.91
C ARG A 80 19.47 5.81 -0.57
N PRO A 81 18.75 6.92 -0.88
CA PRO A 81 18.65 7.40 -2.25
C PRO A 81 20.02 7.92 -2.74
N THR A 82 20.32 7.73 -4.00
CA THR A 82 21.63 8.06 -4.56
C THR A 82 21.60 9.21 -5.56
N LEU A 83 20.48 9.46 -6.22
CA LEU A 83 20.28 10.58 -7.14
C LEU A 83 19.79 11.81 -6.38
N ASN A 84 18.95 11.62 -5.36
CA ASN A 84 18.41 12.65 -4.49
C ASN A 84 18.80 12.36 -3.03
N PRO A 85 20.11 12.39 -2.68
CA PRO A 85 20.60 12.02 -1.33
C PRO A 85 20.15 12.98 -0.23
N VAL A 86 19.77 14.22 -0.60
CA VAL A 86 19.13 15.19 0.29
C VAL A 86 17.63 15.15 0.02
N LEU A 87 16.88 14.69 1.03
CA LEU A 87 15.43 14.59 0.94
C LEU A 87 14.80 15.99 0.89
N SER A 88 13.72 16.16 0.13
CA SER A 88 13.00 17.43 0.10
C SER A 88 12.33 17.72 1.45
N ASP A 89 12.19 18.99 1.81
CA ASP A 89 11.46 19.42 3.01
C ASP A 89 10.01 18.88 3.00
N TYR A 90 9.42 18.76 1.80
CA TYR A 90 8.09 18.20 1.64
C TYR A 90 8.06 16.72 2.04
N PHE A 91 9.02 15.92 1.56
CA PHE A 91 9.11 14.50 1.93
C PHE A 91 9.34 14.34 3.43
N MET A 92 10.28 15.08 4.01
CA MET A 92 10.58 15.03 5.45
C MET A 92 9.37 15.43 6.30
N ALA A 93 8.62 16.46 5.88
CA ALA A 93 7.39 16.87 6.57
C ALA A 93 6.28 15.80 6.46
N LEU A 94 6.18 15.12 5.32
CA LEU A 94 5.18 14.10 5.04
C LEU A 94 5.44 12.82 5.85
N THR A 95 6.65 12.26 5.73
CA THR A 95 7.02 10.95 6.29
C THR A 95 7.64 11.05 7.69
N GLY A 96 8.29 12.18 8.01
CA GLY A 96 9.13 12.38 9.17
C GLY A 96 10.51 11.73 9.10
N ILE A 97 10.82 11.10 7.98
CA ILE A 97 12.14 10.55 7.72
C ILE A 97 13.04 11.69 7.29
N THR A 98 14.16 11.90 7.98
CA THR A 98 15.11 12.97 7.68
C THR A 98 16.27 12.46 6.82
N SER A 99 16.99 13.39 6.18
CA SER A 99 18.21 13.05 5.45
C SER A 99 19.29 12.45 6.38
N ASP A 100 19.35 12.90 7.63
CA ASP A 100 20.27 12.36 8.63
C ASP A 100 19.90 10.92 9.02
N ASP A 101 18.61 10.60 9.20
CA ASP A 101 18.17 9.22 9.47
C ASP A 101 18.60 8.27 8.37
N VAL A 102 18.41 8.69 7.12
CA VAL A 102 18.77 7.87 5.95
C VAL A 102 20.29 7.76 5.80
N ALA A 103 21.04 8.82 6.09
CA ALA A 103 22.51 8.79 6.04
C ALA A 103 23.09 7.86 7.11
N GLU A 104 22.53 7.86 8.31
CA GLU A 104 23.00 7.07 9.44
C GLU A 104 22.54 5.60 9.38
N HIS A 105 21.25 5.38 9.08
CA HIS A 105 20.62 4.07 9.21
C HIS A 105 20.21 3.44 7.87
N GLY A 106 20.24 4.20 6.76
CA GLY A 106 19.85 3.68 5.44
C GLY A 106 20.85 2.65 4.91
N THR A 107 20.33 1.62 4.28
CA THR A 107 21.11 0.62 3.53
C THR A 107 21.10 0.94 2.02
N THR A 108 21.80 0.14 1.21
CA THR A 108 21.73 0.26 -0.25
C THR A 108 20.43 -0.36 -0.77
N LEU A 109 19.93 0.12 -1.91
CA LEU A 109 18.74 -0.46 -2.55
C LEU A 109 18.92 -1.96 -2.82
N GLU A 110 20.10 -2.37 -3.28
CA GLU A 110 20.39 -3.76 -3.59
C GLU A 110 20.28 -4.65 -2.34
N SER A 111 20.90 -4.24 -1.21
CA SER A 111 20.80 -4.97 0.05
C SER A 111 19.36 -5.01 0.56
N ALA A 112 18.66 -3.86 0.52
CA ALA A 112 17.27 -3.75 0.95
C ALA A 112 16.34 -4.70 0.17
N LEU A 113 16.51 -4.78 -1.14
CA LEU A 113 15.70 -5.67 -1.97
C LEU A 113 16.05 -7.15 -1.75
N GLN A 114 17.30 -7.49 -1.47
CA GLN A 114 17.70 -8.86 -1.10
C GLN A 114 17.06 -9.27 0.23
N ASP A 115 17.11 -8.40 1.24
CA ASP A 115 16.48 -8.65 2.54
C ASP A 115 14.95 -8.75 2.39
N PHE A 116 14.35 -7.94 1.52
CA PHE A 116 12.92 -7.99 1.27
C PHE A 116 12.50 -9.29 0.56
N VAL A 117 13.26 -9.77 -0.43
CA VAL A 117 13.03 -11.09 -1.04
C VAL A 117 13.12 -12.21 0.00
N ALA A 118 14.15 -12.18 0.84
CA ALA A 118 14.29 -13.15 1.91
C ALA A 118 13.10 -13.11 2.89
N PHE A 119 12.60 -11.88 3.20
CA PHE A 119 11.42 -11.70 4.02
C PHE A 119 10.15 -12.23 3.35
N THR A 120 9.97 -12.06 2.04
CA THR A 120 8.77 -12.59 1.36
C THR A 120 8.74 -14.12 1.33
N ASP A 121 9.90 -14.76 1.25
CA ASP A 121 10.05 -16.24 1.23
C ASP A 121 9.13 -16.92 0.18
N GLY A 122 8.98 -16.28 -0.98
CA GLY A 122 8.12 -16.75 -2.07
C GLY A 122 6.62 -16.48 -1.89
N LEU A 123 6.21 -15.87 -0.80
CA LEU A 123 4.81 -15.46 -0.59
C LEU A 123 4.43 -14.32 -1.55
N PRO A 124 3.16 -14.27 -1.99
CA PRO A 124 2.67 -13.13 -2.77
C PRO A 124 2.65 -11.85 -1.94
N VAL A 125 2.93 -10.71 -2.59
CA VAL A 125 2.98 -9.39 -1.97
C VAL A 125 1.77 -8.57 -2.43
N LEU A 126 0.98 -8.09 -1.49
CA LEU A 126 -0.16 -7.20 -1.70
C LEU A 126 0.27 -5.76 -1.39
N THR A 127 -0.04 -4.84 -2.31
CA THR A 127 0.16 -3.41 -2.13
C THR A 127 -1.10 -2.64 -2.51
N HIS A 128 -1.30 -1.46 -1.94
CA HIS A 128 -2.37 -0.57 -2.39
C HIS A 128 -1.81 0.49 -3.32
N GLY A 129 -1.31 0.05 -4.48
CA GLY A 129 -0.66 0.91 -5.47
C GLY A 129 0.28 0.11 -6.36
N GLY A 130 1.08 0.83 -7.12
CA GLY A 130 2.03 0.22 -8.05
C GLY A 130 3.46 0.24 -7.53
N ASP A 131 3.69 -0.24 -6.32
CA ASP A 131 5.00 -0.21 -5.68
C ASP A 131 6.01 -1.11 -6.39
N ASP A 132 5.56 -2.24 -6.93
CA ASP A 132 6.33 -3.09 -7.85
C ASP A 132 6.94 -2.28 -9.00
N ARG A 133 6.18 -1.35 -9.57
CA ARG A 133 6.64 -0.49 -10.68
C ARG A 133 7.69 0.53 -10.23
N VAL A 134 7.66 0.94 -8.96
CA VAL A 134 8.71 1.83 -8.41
C VAL A 134 10.01 1.06 -8.31
N ILE A 135 9.99 -0.17 -7.78
CA ILE A 135 11.17 -1.06 -7.71
C ILE A 135 11.74 -1.32 -9.10
N VAL A 136 10.90 -1.74 -10.05
CA VAL A 136 11.33 -2.00 -11.44
C VAL A 136 11.99 -0.78 -12.06
N ALA A 137 11.35 0.40 -11.94
CA ALA A 137 11.87 1.63 -12.53
C ALA A 137 13.19 2.09 -11.89
N GLU A 138 13.33 1.91 -10.59
CA GLU A 138 14.56 2.29 -9.88
C GLU A 138 15.71 1.33 -10.19
N CYS A 139 15.46 0.02 -10.17
CA CYS A 139 16.46 -0.98 -10.59
C CYS A 139 16.94 -0.74 -12.01
N ALA A 140 16.03 -0.49 -12.95
CA ALA A 140 16.38 -0.19 -14.35
C ALA A 140 17.23 1.08 -14.45
N ARG A 141 16.88 2.13 -13.72
CA ARG A 141 17.62 3.41 -13.72
C ARG A 141 19.04 3.24 -13.16
N LYS A 142 19.20 2.40 -12.15
CA LYS A 142 20.49 2.14 -11.49
C LYS A 142 21.27 0.98 -12.12
N SER A 143 20.75 0.36 -13.18
CA SER A 143 21.33 -0.84 -13.83
C SER A 143 21.56 -1.99 -12.83
N LEU A 144 20.64 -2.15 -11.89
CA LEU A 144 20.61 -3.25 -10.93
C LEU A 144 19.71 -4.37 -11.43
N THR A 145 20.08 -5.61 -11.13
CA THR A 145 19.16 -6.74 -11.26
C THR A 145 18.06 -6.58 -10.22
N ASN A 146 16.80 -6.71 -10.63
CA ASN A 146 15.69 -6.71 -9.70
C ASN A 146 15.51 -8.11 -9.10
N PRO A 147 15.82 -8.35 -7.82
CA PRO A 147 15.68 -9.67 -7.23
C PRO A 147 14.21 -10.05 -6.95
N MET A 148 13.28 -9.09 -7.11
CA MET A 148 11.83 -9.28 -6.92
C MET A 148 11.10 -9.67 -8.21
N ASP A 149 11.81 -9.90 -9.34
CA ASP A 149 11.18 -10.18 -10.65
C ASP A 149 10.28 -11.42 -10.64
N GLU A 150 10.60 -12.42 -9.83
CA GLU A 150 9.79 -13.64 -9.68
C GLU A 150 8.74 -13.55 -8.57
N THR A 151 8.71 -12.44 -7.83
CA THR A 151 7.72 -12.22 -6.77
C THR A 151 6.35 -11.94 -7.38
N THR A 152 5.33 -12.63 -6.88
CA THR A 152 3.95 -12.35 -7.27
C THR A 152 3.46 -11.08 -6.58
N TRP A 153 3.30 -10.00 -7.34
CA TRP A 153 2.76 -8.74 -6.85
C TRP A 153 1.29 -8.59 -7.20
N GLN A 154 0.54 -8.03 -6.29
CA GLN A 154 -0.87 -7.74 -6.50
C GLN A 154 -1.23 -6.35 -5.98
N ASP A 155 -1.51 -5.43 -6.92
CA ASP A 155 -2.12 -4.13 -6.60
C ASP A 155 -3.59 -4.36 -6.26
N ILE A 156 -3.96 -4.16 -4.98
CA ILE A 156 -5.34 -4.34 -4.52
C ILE A 156 -6.18 -3.06 -4.59
N ARG A 157 -5.63 -1.95 -5.07
CA ARG A 157 -6.39 -0.71 -5.28
C ARG A 157 -7.55 -0.89 -6.26
N PRO A 158 -7.42 -1.54 -7.44
CA PRO A 158 -8.54 -1.70 -8.36
C PRO A 158 -9.76 -2.40 -7.75
N PRO A 159 -9.65 -3.52 -7.02
CA PRO A 159 -10.79 -4.12 -6.33
C PRO A 159 -11.39 -3.21 -5.26
N PHE A 160 -10.59 -2.40 -4.52
CA PHE A 160 -11.14 -1.41 -3.59
C PHE A 160 -11.89 -0.30 -4.31
N GLU A 161 -11.36 0.24 -5.42
CA GLU A 161 -12.04 1.24 -6.25
C GLU A 161 -13.37 0.70 -6.82
N ALA A 162 -13.37 -0.55 -7.27
CA ALA A 162 -14.59 -1.19 -7.77
C ALA A 162 -15.65 -1.38 -6.67
N TYR A 163 -15.23 -1.73 -5.46
CA TYR A 163 -16.11 -1.94 -4.31
C TYR A 163 -16.69 -0.63 -3.78
N THR A 164 -15.85 0.41 -3.64
CA THR A 164 -16.24 1.70 -3.04
C THR A 164 -16.81 2.68 -4.04
N GLY A 165 -16.64 2.42 -5.35
CA GLY A 165 -17.06 3.32 -6.43
C GLY A 165 -16.20 4.57 -6.57
N ARG A 166 -15.05 4.66 -5.88
CA ARG A 166 -14.17 5.83 -5.94
C ARG A 166 -12.70 5.47 -5.71
N LYS A 167 -11.82 6.33 -6.25
CA LYS A 167 -10.40 6.25 -5.96
C LYS A 167 -10.12 6.72 -4.54
N MET A 168 -9.25 6.00 -3.85
CA MET A 168 -8.78 6.35 -2.51
C MET A 168 -7.28 6.10 -2.40
N MET A 169 -6.63 6.88 -1.54
CA MET A 169 -5.27 6.60 -1.10
C MET A 169 -5.30 5.50 -0.01
N SER A 170 -4.19 4.79 0.18
CA SER A 170 -4.04 3.80 1.26
C SER A 170 -4.35 4.42 2.63
N SER A 171 -3.88 5.63 2.87
CA SER A 171 -4.11 6.41 4.09
C SER A 171 -5.58 6.73 4.37
N ASP A 172 -6.45 6.76 3.35
CA ASP A 172 -7.89 7.06 3.52
C ASP A 172 -8.71 5.80 3.88
N LEU A 173 -8.17 4.62 3.65
CA LEU A 173 -8.91 3.36 3.81
C LEU A 173 -9.39 3.13 5.25
N PRO A 174 -8.58 3.27 6.30
CA PRO A 174 -9.04 3.05 7.67
C PRO A 174 -10.25 3.92 8.01
N ALA A 175 -10.17 5.22 7.75
CA ALA A 175 -11.28 6.16 8.02
C ALA A 175 -12.53 5.81 7.20
N HIS A 176 -12.38 5.41 5.93
CA HIS A 176 -13.48 5.00 5.07
C HIS A 176 -14.26 3.80 5.64
N PHE A 177 -13.55 2.85 6.23
CA PHE A 177 -14.17 1.66 6.84
C PHE A 177 -14.46 1.83 8.34
N GLY A 178 -14.38 3.05 8.88
CA GLY A 178 -14.71 3.36 10.28
C GLY A 178 -13.70 2.85 11.29
N LEU A 179 -12.49 2.54 10.87
CA LEU A 179 -11.41 2.14 11.76
C LEU A 179 -10.70 3.38 12.32
N PRO A 180 -10.29 3.33 13.61
CA PRO A 180 -9.54 4.44 14.21
C PRO A 180 -8.18 4.58 13.53
N ASP A 181 -7.72 5.81 13.42
CA ASP A 181 -6.34 6.10 13.04
C ASP A 181 -5.38 5.58 14.13
N GLN A 182 -4.39 4.82 13.75
CA GLN A 182 -3.43 4.21 14.67
C GLN A 182 -2.01 4.36 14.11
N GLY A 183 -1.49 5.54 14.23
CA GLY A 183 -0.12 5.78 13.87
C GLY A 183 0.08 6.95 12.91
N ARG A 184 1.32 7.14 12.52
CA ARG A 184 1.68 8.17 11.57
C ARG A 184 1.42 7.63 10.15
N SER A 185 0.60 8.31 9.39
CA SER A 185 0.52 8.08 7.94
C SER A 185 1.86 8.42 7.29
N HIS A 186 2.16 7.77 6.18
CA HIS A 186 3.43 7.88 5.46
C HIS A 186 4.65 7.39 6.26
N ASP A 187 4.44 6.31 7.01
CA ASP A 187 5.46 5.37 7.45
C ASP A 187 5.11 4.01 6.86
N ALA A 188 5.97 3.46 6.01
CA ALA A 188 5.66 2.29 5.21
C ALA A 188 5.22 1.07 6.04
N LEU A 189 5.80 0.84 7.23
CA LEU A 189 5.36 -0.25 8.10
C LEU A 189 4.01 0.05 8.76
N ALA A 190 3.79 1.29 9.21
CA ALA A 190 2.50 1.69 9.78
C ALA A 190 1.38 1.62 8.72
N ASP A 191 1.66 2.01 7.47
CA ASP A 191 0.70 1.95 6.37
C ASP A 191 0.41 0.50 5.94
N SER A 192 1.41 -0.39 5.92
CA SER A 192 1.22 -1.84 5.73
C SER A 192 0.32 -2.43 6.82
N ARG A 193 0.53 -2.07 8.08
CA ARG A 193 -0.32 -2.49 9.21
C ARG A 193 -1.73 -1.91 9.14
N ALA A 194 -1.86 -0.65 8.71
CA ALA A 194 -3.16 -0.02 8.50
C ALA A 194 -3.96 -0.76 7.43
N LEU A 195 -3.32 -1.13 6.33
CA LEU A 195 -3.92 -1.92 5.26
C LEU A 195 -4.33 -3.31 5.76
N LEU A 196 -3.46 -4.02 6.49
CA LEU A 196 -3.81 -5.31 7.10
C LEU A 196 -5.04 -5.21 8.00
N ARG A 197 -5.16 -4.18 8.83
CA ARG A 197 -6.35 -3.97 9.69
C ARG A 197 -7.62 -3.78 8.86
N VAL A 198 -7.54 -3.05 7.74
CA VAL A 198 -8.68 -2.89 6.82
C VAL A 198 -9.08 -4.25 6.23
N LEU A 199 -8.10 -5.04 5.78
CA LEU A 199 -8.36 -6.38 5.23
C LEU A 199 -8.99 -7.30 6.26
N ALA A 200 -8.46 -7.35 7.49
CA ALA A 200 -9.00 -8.15 8.59
C ALA A 200 -10.45 -7.74 8.93
N HIS A 201 -10.70 -6.44 9.06
CA HIS A 201 -12.05 -5.91 9.30
C HIS A 201 -13.04 -6.31 8.18
N LEU A 202 -12.61 -6.26 6.93
CA LEU A 202 -13.44 -6.65 5.79
C LEU A 202 -13.69 -8.16 5.72
N GLN A 203 -12.71 -8.98 6.11
CA GLN A 203 -12.86 -10.42 6.23
C GLN A 203 -13.89 -10.78 7.32
N GLU A 204 -13.73 -10.20 8.52
CA GLU A 204 -14.68 -10.39 9.64
C GLU A 204 -16.10 -9.95 9.27
N ALA A 205 -16.25 -8.90 8.49
CA ALA A 205 -17.54 -8.41 7.99
C ALA A 205 -18.11 -9.25 6.82
N GLY A 206 -17.43 -10.32 6.37
CA GLY A 206 -17.83 -11.14 5.23
C GLY A 206 -17.80 -10.39 3.89
N LYS A 207 -17.02 -9.31 3.80
CA LYS A 207 -16.88 -8.46 2.61
C LYS A 207 -15.66 -8.84 1.75
N LEU A 208 -14.78 -9.70 2.27
CA LEU A 208 -13.73 -10.38 1.52
C LEU A 208 -14.09 -11.86 1.42
N ALA A 209 -14.05 -12.39 0.21
CA ALA A 209 -14.13 -13.83 -0.04
C ALA A 209 -12.71 -14.43 0.02
N SER A 210 -12.57 -15.53 0.70
CA SER A 210 -11.39 -16.39 0.69
C SER A 210 -11.18 -17.02 -0.67
#